data_e0248bb6dd0521cf09a321fa4ac55d9d
#
_entry.id   e0248bb6dd0521cf09a321fa4ac55d9d
#
_cell.length_a   1.000
_cell.length_b   1.000
_cell.length_c   1.000
_cell.angle_alpha   90.00
_cell.angle_beta   90.00
_cell.angle_gamma   90.00
#
_symmetry.space_group_name_H-M   'P 1'
#
loop_
_entity.id
_entity.type
_entity.pdbx_description
1 polymer ?
#
loop_
_entity_poly.entity_id
_entity_poly.type
_entity_poly.pdbx_seq_one_letter_code
_entity_poly.pdbx_strand_id
1 'polypeptide(L)'
;MNEPVLRSTVDHLVVLAGTLDEGARWCEKLLGVVPSSGGQHPLMGTHNRLVNISSFAYPDTYLEIIALDPEARSQRAPGLKRWFDMDDPVLHAQVARHGPQLIHFVARCPDVQPAAQALGALGLDCGPMGGFDAAGLAPLRFTDQRGHRPARAAN
;
A
#
# COMPACT_ATOMS: atom_id res chain seq x y z
N MET A 1 8.43 -34.67 -5.29
CA MET A 1 9.01 -33.34 -5.01
C MET A 1 7.82 -32.40 -4.81
N ASN A 2 7.62 -31.92 -3.56
CA ASN A 2 6.56 -30.93 -3.32
C ASN A 2 6.99 -29.60 -3.95
N GLU A 3 6.28 -29.14 -4.95
CA GLU A 3 6.44 -27.77 -5.41
C GLU A 3 6.20 -26.82 -4.23
N PRO A 4 7.05 -25.81 -4.06
CA PRO A 4 6.85 -24.82 -3.01
C PRO A 4 5.51 -24.12 -3.28
N VAL A 5 4.54 -24.35 -2.39
CA VAL A 5 3.28 -23.63 -2.46
C VAL A 5 3.57 -22.16 -2.15
N LEU A 6 3.58 -21.33 -3.18
CA LEU A 6 3.67 -19.88 -3.04
C LEU A 6 2.42 -19.39 -2.29
N ARG A 7 2.56 -19.16 -0.99
CA ARG A 7 1.47 -18.64 -0.16
C ARG A 7 1.55 -17.13 -0.16
N SER A 8 0.72 -16.50 -0.99
CA SER A 8 0.47 -15.07 -0.90
C SER A 8 -0.68 -14.82 0.07
N THR A 9 -0.57 -13.75 0.84
CA THR A 9 -1.63 -13.26 1.74
C THR A 9 -1.85 -11.78 1.52
N VAL A 10 -3.06 -11.31 1.76
CA VAL A 10 -3.33 -9.87 1.75
C VAL A 10 -2.50 -9.21 2.84
N ASP A 11 -1.75 -8.19 2.48
CA ASP A 11 -1.01 -7.34 3.39
C ASP A 11 -1.88 -6.18 3.86
N HIS A 12 -2.42 -5.43 2.91
CA HIS A 12 -3.32 -4.31 3.22
C HIS A 12 -4.24 -3.95 2.05
N LEU A 13 -5.29 -3.24 2.39
CA LEU A 13 -6.21 -2.59 1.45
C LEU A 13 -5.88 -1.11 1.40
N VAL A 14 -5.96 -0.50 0.23
CA VAL A 14 -5.58 0.90 0.00
C VAL A 14 -6.80 1.74 -0.35
N VAL A 15 -7.09 2.72 0.49
CA VAL A 15 -8.15 3.72 0.27
C VAL A 15 -7.50 5.07 -0.03
N LEU A 16 -7.73 5.60 -1.22
CA LEU A 16 -7.32 6.96 -1.59
C LEU A 16 -8.35 7.96 -1.08
N ALA A 17 -7.89 9.00 -0.40
CA ALA A 17 -8.66 10.15 0.03
C ALA A 17 -8.10 11.44 -0.59
N GLY A 18 -8.91 12.47 -0.70
CA GLY A 18 -8.47 13.78 -1.14
C GLY A 18 -7.50 14.42 -0.13
N THR A 19 -7.75 14.22 1.17
CA THR A 19 -6.86 14.55 2.28
C THR A 19 -6.93 13.48 3.36
N LEU A 20 -5.90 13.37 4.21
CA LEU A 20 -5.94 12.42 5.33
C LEU A 20 -7.08 12.71 6.33
N ASP A 21 -7.41 13.98 6.53
CA ASP A 21 -8.50 14.35 7.44
C ASP A 21 -9.87 13.98 6.87
N GLU A 22 -10.04 14.09 5.56
CA GLU A 22 -11.24 13.59 4.88
C GLU A 22 -11.34 12.07 5.04
N GLY A 23 -10.23 11.36 4.76
CA GLY A 23 -10.17 9.91 4.90
C GLY A 23 -10.42 9.44 6.33
N ALA A 24 -9.90 10.16 7.33
CA ALA A 24 -10.13 9.84 8.73
C ALA A 24 -11.61 9.98 9.12
N ARG A 25 -12.24 11.09 8.74
CA ARG A 25 -13.68 11.30 8.99
C ARG A 25 -14.55 10.27 8.25
N TRP A 26 -14.20 9.93 7.03
CA TRP A 26 -14.87 8.88 6.27
C TRP A 26 -14.79 7.52 6.98
N CYS A 27 -13.60 7.16 7.45
CA CYS A 27 -13.37 5.93 8.17
C CYS A 27 -14.17 5.87 9.47
N GLU A 28 -14.12 6.92 10.27
CA GLU A 28 -14.87 7.01 11.52
C GLU A 28 -16.40 6.90 11.28
N LYS A 29 -16.89 7.61 10.27
CA LYS A 29 -18.33 7.59 9.93
C LYS A 29 -18.78 6.23 9.41
N LEU A 30 -17.97 5.56 8.57
CA LEU A 30 -18.36 4.31 7.91
C LEU A 30 -18.09 3.08 8.76
N LEU A 31 -16.95 3.04 9.44
CA LEU A 31 -16.46 1.88 10.17
C LEU A 31 -16.52 2.06 11.70
N GLY A 32 -16.82 3.27 12.19
CA GLY A 32 -16.81 3.57 13.62
C GLY A 32 -15.42 3.55 14.26
N VAL A 33 -14.36 3.63 13.45
CA VAL A 33 -12.96 3.52 13.91
C VAL A 33 -12.19 4.76 13.51
N VAL A 34 -11.50 5.36 14.48
CA VAL A 34 -10.54 6.43 14.22
C VAL A 34 -9.21 5.82 13.79
N PRO A 35 -8.72 6.11 12.56
CA PRO A 35 -7.45 5.56 12.11
C PRO A 35 -6.29 6.15 12.90
N SER A 36 -5.31 5.31 13.20
CA SER A 36 -4.08 5.72 13.86
C SER A 36 -3.17 6.51 12.91
N SER A 37 -2.27 7.29 13.47
CA SER A 37 -1.21 7.94 12.69
C SER A 37 -0.41 6.90 11.94
N GLY A 38 -0.09 7.20 10.70
CA GLY A 38 0.80 6.42 9.87
C GLY A 38 2.14 7.12 9.66
N GLY A 39 2.61 7.13 8.42
CA GLY A 39 3.89 7.70 8.04
C GLY A 39 3.81 8.60 6.80
N GLN A 40 4.94 9.20 6.50
CA GLN A 40 5.19 9.90 5.25
C GLN A 40 5.99 9.00 4.31
N HIS A 41 5.74 9.12 3.02
CA HIS A 41 6.45 8.41 1.96
C HIS A 41 7.12 9.44 1.04
N PRO A 42 8.31 9.94 1.40
CA PRO A 42 8.94 11.04 0.67
C PRO A 42 9.18 10.73 -0.80
N LEU A 43 9.57 9.48 -1.12
CA LEU A 43 9.76 9.05 -2.51
C LEU A 43 8.50 9.27 -3.35
N MET A 44 7.33 9.02 -2.78
CA MET A 44 6.04 9.13 -3.48
C MET A 44 5.36 10.48 -3.27
N GLY A 45 5.79 11.27 -2.27
CA GLY A 45 5.09 12.48 -1.86
C GLY A 45 3.67 12.20 -1.38
N THR A 46 3.53 11.15 -0.57
CA THR A 46 2.27 10.72 0.01
C THR A 46 2.42 10.52 1.51
N HIS A 47 1.31 10.47 2.22
CA HIS A 47 1.24 10.15 3.63
C HIS A 47 0.01 9.30 3.92
N ASN A 48 -0.03 8.63 5.07
CA ASN A 48 -1.12 7.70 5.38
C ASN A 48 -1.58 7.73 6.83
N ARG A 49 -2.73 7.11 7.05
CA ARG A 49 -3.26 6.65 8.35
C ARG A 49 -3.65 5.18 8.24
N LEU A 50 -3.62 4.47 9.35
CA LEU A 50 -3.76 3.03 9.37
C LEU A 50 -4.88 2.59 10.30
N VAL A 51 -5.62 1.56 9.86
CA VAL A 51 -6.60 0.84 10.69
C VAL A 51 -6.21 -0.63 10.72
N ASN A 52 -6.05 -1.18 11.91
CA ASN A 52 -5.83 -2.61 12.05
C ASN A 52 -7.12 -3.37 11.72
N ILE A 53 -7.06 -4.23 10.70
CA ILE A 53 -8.13 -5.13 10.29
C ILE A 53 -7.70 -6.60 10.37
N SER A 54 -6.68 -6.88 11.18
CA SER A 54 -6.16 -8.24 11.37
C SER A 54 -7.23 -9.19 11.93
N SER A 55 -7.16 -10.41 11.50
CA SER A 55 -7.95 -11.53 12.04
C SER A 55 -7.08 -12.77 12.17
N PHE A 56 -7.62 -13.83 12.74
CA PHE A 56 -6.93 -15.13 12.81
C PHE A 56 -6.55 -15.65 11.41
N ALA A 57 -7.45 -15.49 10.42
CA ALA A 57 -7.21 -15.92 9.05
C ALA A 57 -6.27 -14.97 8.28
N TYR A 58 -6.25 -13.69 8.65
CA TYR A 58 -5.46 -12.63 8.00
C TYR A 58 -4.67 -11.87 9.07
N PRO A 59 -3.63 -12.47 9.63
CA PRO A 59 -2.79 -11.82 10.63
C PRO A 59 -2.03 -10.65 10.01
N ASP A 60 -1.84 -9.60 10.80
CA ASP A 60 -1.09 -8.41 10.39
C ASP A 60 -1.66 -7.65 9.16
N THR A 61 -2.93 -7.81 8.85
CA THR A 61 -3.59 -7.08 7.76
C THR A 61 -4.12 -5.73 8.25
N TYR A 62 -4.00 -4.70 7.41
CA TYR A 62 -4.48 -3.37 7.77
C TYR A 62 -5.19 -2.69 6.59
N LEU A 63 -5.95 -1.65 6.89
CA LEU A 63 -6.49 -0.71 5.93
C LEU A 63 -5.60 0.53 5.95
N GLU A 64 -5.07 0.90 4.80
CA GLU A 64 -4.31 2.12 4.58
C GLU A 64 -5.23 3.19 4.00
N ILE A 65 -5.31 4.32 4.66
CA ILE A 65 -5.90 5.53 4.12
C ILE A 65 -4.75 6.42 3.68
N ILE A 66 -4.62 6.63 2.39
CA ILE A 66 -3.51 7.35 1.78
C ILE A 66 -3.99 8.61 1.07
N ALA A 67 -3.19 9.65 1.09
CA ALA A 67 -3.41 10.88 0.35
C ALA A 67 -2.08 11.44 -0.19
N LEU A 68 -2.16 12.35 -1.16
CA LEU A 68 -1.00 13.16 -1.52
C LEU A 68 -0.65 14.06 -0.34
N ASP A 69 0.63 14.15 -0.02
CA ASP A 69 1.12 15.02 1.03
C ASP A 69 1.24 16.45 0.44
N PRO A 70 0.47 17.43 0.93
CA PRO A 70 0.50 18.78 0.41
C PRO A 70 1.84 19.50 0.68
N GLU A 71 2.59 19.02 1.68
CA GLU A 71 3.87 19.61 2.08
C GLU A 71 5.07 18.91 1.41
N ALA A 72 4.83 17.79 0.72
CA ALA A 72 5.89 17.00 0.09
C ALA A 72 5.66 16.88 -1.42
N ARG A 73 6.77 16.88 -2.16
CA ARG A 73 6.78 16.53 -3.58
C ARG A 73 7.36 15.13 -3.74
N SER A 74 6.83 14.38 -4.71
CA SER A 74 7.44 13.11 -5.08
C SER A 74 8.91 13.29 -5.45
N GLN A 75 9.75 12.45 -4.88
CA GLN A 75 11.20 12.39 -5.19
C GLN A 75 11.53 11.33 -6.25
N ARG A 76 10.51 10.80 -6.93
CA ARG A 76 10.73 9.87 -8.04
C ARG A 76 11.43 10.56 -9.20
N ALA A 77 12.22 9.79 -9.93
CA ALA A 77 12.85 10.29 -11.15
C ALA A 77 11.78 10.75 -12.16
N PRO A 78 12.09 11.78 -12.97
CA PRO A 78 11.17 12.29 -13.96
C PRO A 78 10.61 11.18 -14.87
N GLY A 79 9.29 11.18 -15.09
CA GLY A 79 8.59 10.18 -15.89
C GLY A 79 8.18 8.90 -15.17
N LEU A 80 8.62 8.71 -13.94
CA LEU A 80 8.14 7.58 -13.11
C LEU A 80 6.88 7.97 -12.35
N LYS A 81 5.85 7.13 -12.45
CA LYS A 81 4.58 7.31 -11.77
C LYS A 81 4.64 6.93 -10.29
N ARG A 82 3.77 7.50 -9.49
CA ARG A 82 3.48 7.02 -8.14
C ARG A 82 2.82 5.64 -8.19
N TRP A 83 2.88 4.94 -7.09
CA TRP A 83 2.14 3.69 -6.91
C TRP A 83 0.62 3.92 -6.97
N PHE A 84 -0.15 2.80 -7.11
CA PHE A 84 -1.62 2.79 -7.02
C PHE A 84 -2.31 3.75 -8.00
N ASP A 85 -1.68 4.04 -9.13
CA ASP A 85 -2.19 4.99 -10.14
C ASP A 85 -2.49 6.39 -9.59
N MET A 86 -1.80 6.80 -8.51
CA MET A 86 -2.05 8.07 -7.82
C MET A 86 -1.68 9.31 -8.63
N ASP A 87 -1.18 9.15 -9.85
CA ASP A 87 -0.99 10.24 -10.82
C ASP A 87 -2.12 10.32 -11.85
N ASP A 88 -3.11 9.43 -11.79
CA ASP A 88 -4.24 9.43 -12.72
C ASP A 88 -5.26 10.52 -12.34
N PRO A 89 -5.46 11.53 -13.21
CA PRO A 89 -6.43 12.60 -12.96
C PRO A 89 -7.88 12.10 -12.90
N VAL A 90 -8.20 11.00 -13.59
CA VAL A 90 -9.54 10.40 -13.54
C VAL A 90 -9.82 9.83 -12.15
N LEU A 91 -8.84 9.15 -11.57
CA LEU A 91 -8.94 8.64 -10.20
C LEU A 91 -9.16 9.77 -9.19
N HIS A 92 -8.37 10.86 -9.29
CA HIS A 92 -8.55 12.01 -8.42
C HIS A 92 -9.91 12.69 -8.59
N ALA A 93 -10.41 12.81 -9.82
CA ALA A 93 -11.75 13.35 -10.08
C ALA A 93 -12.85 12.47 -9.46
N GLN A 94 -12.70 11.15 -9.48
CA GLN A 94 -13.61 10.22 -8.82
C GLN A 94 -13.62 10.39 -7.30
N VAL A 95 -12.43 10.47 -6.68
CA VAL A 95 -12.29 10.71 -5.24
C VAL A 95 -12.88 12.07 -4.86
N ALA A 96 -12.60 13.11 -5.62
CA ALA A 96 -13.18 14.45 -5.37
C ALA A 96 -14.70 14.46 -5.46
N ARG A 97 -15.29 13.66 -6.34
CA ARG A 97 -16.74 13.60 -6.57
C ARG A 97 -17.45 12.69 -5.57
N HIS A 98 -16.87 11.58 -5.20
CA HIS A 98 -17.54 10.52 -4.45
C HIS A 98 -16.95 10.29 -3.04
N GLY A 99 -15.92 11.02 -2.67
CA GLY A 99 -15.17 10.82 -1.43
C GLY A 99 -14.16 9.68 -1.52
N PRO A 100 -13.58 9.25 -0.39
CA PRO A 100 -12.58 8.21 -0.33
C PRO A 100 -12.99 6.91 -1.01
N GLN A 101 -12.08 6.31 -1.79
CA GLN A 101 -12.33 5.11 -2.61
C GLN A 101 -11.31 4.02 -2.28
N LEU A 102 -11.78 2.78 -2.17
CA LEU A 102 -10.89 1.61 -2.21
C LEU A 102 -10.34 1.49 -3.63
N ILE A 103 -9.03 1.67 -3.79
CA ILE A 103 -8.39 1.73 -5.10
C ILE A 103 -7.50 0.53 -5.40
N HIS A 104 -6.95 -0.09 -4.36
CA HIS A 104 -5.97 -1.16 -4.54
C HIS A 104 -5.93 -2.09 -3.34
N PHE A 105 -5.23 -3.21 -3.50
CA PHE A 105 -4.78 -4.06 -2.40
C PHE A 105 -3.31 -4.41 -2.59
N VAL A 106 -2.65 -4.74 -1.52
CA VAL A 106 -1.27 -5.22 -1.52
C VAL A 106 -1.24 -6.63 -0.95
N ALA A 107 -0.55 -7.52 -1.64
CA ALA A 107 -0.29 -8.87 -1.18
C ALA A 107 1.18 -9.01 -0.78
N ARG A 108 1.43 -9.82 0.25
CA ARG A 108 2.78 -10.24 0.61
C ARG A 108 3.00 -11.68 0.16
N CYS A 109 4.21 -11.98 -0.23
CA CYS A 109 4.67 -13.32 -0.54
C CYS A 109 6.06 -13.54 0.06
N PRO A 110 6.47 -14.79 0.30
CA PRO A 110 7.79 -15.10 0.83
C PRO A 110 8.93 -14.64 -0.09
N ASP A 111 8.73 -14.79 -1.40
CA ASP A 111 9.67 -14.40 -2.43
C ASP A 111 8.93 -13.80 -3.62
N VAL A 112 9.33 -12.60 -4.00
CA VAL A 112 8.69 -11.83 -5.07
C VAL A 112 9.05 -12.38 -6.45
N GLN A 113 10.25 -12.91 -6.63
CA GLN A 113 10.69 -13.39 -7.95
C GLN A 113 9.87 -14.58 -8.46
N PRO A 114 9.73 -15.68 -7.70
CA PRO A 114 8.87 -16.78 -8.13
C PRO A 114 7.39 -16.37 -8.26
N ALA A 115 6.92 -15.45 -7.41
CA ALA A 115 5.55 -14.94 -7.51
C ALA A 115 5.32 -14.19 -8.83
N ALA A 116 6.23 -13.32 -9.23
CA ALA A 116 6.13 -12.61 -10.50
C ALA A 116 6.25 -13.54 -11.71
N GLN A 117 7.13 -14.54 -11.66
CA GLN A 117 7.22 -15.55 -12.70
C GLN A 117 5.91 -16.34 -12.85
N ALA A 118 5.29 -16.73 -11.73
CA ALA A 118 4.00 -17.43 -11.74
C ALA A 118 2.88 -16.55 -12.33
N LEU A 119 2.83 -15.26 -11.98
CA LEU A 119 1.88 -14.32 -12.56
C LEU A 119 2.13 -14.10 -14.06
N GLY A 120 3.39 -13.96 -14.46
CA GLY A 120 3.77 -13.84 -15.89
C GLY A 120 3.37 -15.07 -16.71
N ALA A 121 3.47 -16.27 -16.14
CA ALA A 121 3.02 -17.51 -16.78
C ALA A 121 1.48 -17.54 -17.02
N LEU A 122 0.72 -16.75 -16.22
CA LEU A 122 -0.71 -16.55 -16.38
C LEU A 122 -1.05 -15.36 -17.30
N GLY A 123 -0.05 -14.72 -17.92
CA GLY A 123 -0.23 -13.54 -18.75
C GLY A 123 -0.49 -12.24 -17.97
N LEU A 124 -0.22 -12.24 -16.67
CA LEU A 124 -0.35 -11.06 -15.83
C LEU A 124 1.01 -10.35 -15.72
N ASP A 125 1.07 -9.12 -16.21
CA ASP A 125 2.25 -8.27 -16.09
C ASP A 125 2.30 -7.63 -14.71
N CYS A 126 3.32 -7.96 -13.94
CA CYS A 126 3.56 -7.38 -12.60
C CYS A 126 4.35 -6.08 -12.66
N GLY A 127 4.68 -5.62 -13.86
CA GLY A 127 5.62 -4.52 -14.04
C GLY A 127 7.08 -4.90 -13.73
N PRO A 128 7.99 -3.94 -13.79
CA PRO A 128 9.40 -4.19 -13.54
C PRO A 128 9.63 -4.64 -12.10
N MET A 129 10.23 -5.82 -11.98
CA MET A 129 10.74 -6.33 -10.72
C MET A 129 11.99 -5.51 -10.35
N GLY A 130 11.87 -4.78 -9.38
CA GLY A 130 13.02 -4.04 -8.91
C GLY A 130 12.51 -3.03 -7.94
N GLY A 131 13.13 -3.01 -6.86
CA GLY A 131 12.86 -2.04 -5.86
C GLY A 131 12.58 -0.69 -6.47
N PHE A 132 11.94 0.09 -5.72
CA PHE A 132 11.49 1.41 -6.03
C PHE A 132 12.57 2.33 -6.53
N ASP A 133 13.75 1.83 -6.92
CA ASP A 133 14.76 2.72 -7.34
C ASP A 133 15.85 2.14 -8.22
N ALA A 134 16.06 2.89 -9.25
CA ALA A 134 17.35 2.93 -9.90
C ALA A 134 18.47 3.53 -8.99
N ALA A 135 18.17 3.89 -7.74
CA ALA A 135 19.07 4.59 -6.83
C ALA A 135 19.55 3.73 -5.66
N GLY A 136 19.29 2.41 -5.69
CA GLY A 136 19.79 1.47 -4.67
C GLY A 136 19.12 1.59 -3.30
N LEU A 137 17.96 2.22 -3.22
CA LEU A 137 17.13 2.17 -2.03
C LEU A 137 16.56 0.76 -1.91
N ALA A 138 16.75 0.17 -0.76
CA ALA A 138 16.22 -1.16 -0.47
C ALA A 138 14.77 -1.26 -0.94
N PRO A 139 14.37 -2.39 -1.53
CA PRO A 139 12.99 -2.58 -1.93
C PRO A 139 12.12 -2.18 -0.76
N LEU A 140 11.11 -1.35 -1.04
CA LEU A 140 10.11 -1.02 -0.04
C LEU A 140 9.59 -2.36 0.48
N ARG A 141 10.10 -2.75 1.60
CA ARG A 141 9.49 -3.84 2.34
C ARG A 141 8.20 -3.24 2.84
N PHE A 142 7.09 -3.73 2.32
CA PHE A 142 5.78 -3.34 2.81
C PHE A 142 5.65 -3.44 4.33
N THR A 143 6.58 -4.17 4.95
CA THR A 143 6.76 -4.23 6.40
C THR A 143 7.22 -2.92 7.02
N ASP A 144 7.95 -2.07 6.31
CA ASP A 144 8.47 -0.80 6.85
C ASP A 144 7.42 0.31 6.79
N GLN A 145 6.41 0.17 5.94
CA GLN A 145 5.27 1.08 5.90
C GLN A 145 4.32 0.95 7.10
N ARG A 146 4.44 -0.10 7.89
CA ARG A 146 3.59 -0.32 9.06
C ARG A 146 3.96 0.56 10.24
N GLY A 147 5.08 1.27 10.17
CA GLY A 147 5.52 2.20 11.18
C GLY A 147 5.72 1.63 12.60
N HIS A 148 5.07 0.52 12.92
CA HIS A 148 5.17 -0.12 14.24
C HIS A 148 4.84 -1.61 14.10
N ARG A 149 5.86 -2.43 13.94
CA ARG A 149 5.74 -3.80 14.41
C ARG A 149 6.06 -3.81 15.90
N PRO A 150 5.18 -4.26 16.77
CA PRO A 150 5.63 -4.78 18.03
C PRO A 150 6.61 -5.92 17.74
N ALA A 151 7.79 -5.86 18.33
CA ALA A 151 8.75 -6.95 18.26
C ALA A 151 7.97 -8.25 18.52
N ARG A 152 8.10 -9.24 17.61
CA ARG A 152 7.58 -10.57 17.90
C ARG A 152 8.19 -10.98 19.22
N ALA A 153 7.35 -11.18 20.21
CA ALA A 153 7.77 -11.92 21.38
C ALA A 153 8.30 -13.27 20.87
N ALA A 154 9.57 -13.52 21.11
CA ALA A 154 10.15 -14.82 20.88
C ALA A 154 9.44 -15.80 21.81
N ASN A 155 8.77 -16.79 21.25
CA ASN A 155 8.45 -18.05 21.90
C ASN A 155 9.45 -19.08 21.44
#